data_335a6b33d3cac347ac74b337569e0483
#
_entry.id   335a6b33d3cac347ac74b337569e0483
#
_cell.length_a   1.000
_cell.length_b   1.000
_cell.length_c   1.000
_cell.angle_alpha   90.00
_cell.angle_beta   90.00
_cell.angle_gamma   90.00
#
_symmetry.space_group_name_H-M   'P 1'
#
loop_
_entity.id
_entity.type
_entity.pdbx_description
1 polymer ?
#
loop_
_entity_poly.entity_id
_entity_poly.type
_entity_poly.pdbx_seq_one_letter_code
_entity_poly.pdbx_strand_id
1 'polypeptide(L)'
;IELYSEKLQKFKLAGQGLYDGPQPTKERDQFRLSRFFDPIPEHYIPLEHRCSFSSKFPFYAITQRPMFMYHSWDSQNAWLRQLQAHNYMHMNKKKGEELGIKDLSWVWVESNTGKIKVQVKLMEGCQTNTLWTWNAIGKQKGKWGLSDDANESTKGFLLNHLINEHLPCADTGSPVTNSDPITGQAAWYDLKVNIYPAGDDEQFGVYPNFEAGQKVFGQPESKNVLRYNTKKPVRLSRSLKDIITKGGFEK
;
A
#
# COMPACT_ATOMS: atom_id res chain seq x y z
N ILE A 1 24.34 -1.77 15.78
CA ILE A 1 22.87 -1.88 15.76
C ILE A 1 22.43 -2.00 17.21
N GLU A 2 21.74 -1.00 17.70
CA GLU A 2 21.11 -1.06 19.01
C GLU A 2 19.81 -1.84 18.90
N LEU A 3 19.79 -3.00 19.52
CA LEU A 3 18.57 -3.78 19.71
C LEU A 3 18.02 -3.37 21.09
N TYR A 4 16.91 -2.67 21.14
CA TYR A 4 16.25 -2.32 22.40
C TYR A 4 15.60 -3.55 23.07
N SER A 5 16.33 -4.67 23.13
CA SER A 5 15.86 -5.98 23.57
C SER A 5 15.30 -5.97 24.98
N GLU A 6 15.89 -5.24 25.92
CA GLU A 6 15.38 -5.15 27.27
C GLU A 6 14.00 -4.49 27.37
N LYS A 7 13.75 -3.44 26.58
CA LYS A 7 12.43 -2.79 26.55
C LYS A 7 11.38 -3.71 25.93
N LEU A 8 11.74 -4.37 24.83
CA LEU A 8 10.84 -5.34 24.19
C LEU A 8 10.52 -6.50 25.13
N GLN A 9 11.53 -7.01 25.86
CA GLN A 9 11.32 -8.06 26.85
C GLN A 9 10.35 -7.63 27.96
N LYS A 10 10.52 -6.42 28.51
CA LYS A 10 9.60 -5.87 29.50
C LYS A 10 8.17 -5.79 28.99
N PHE A 11 7.98 -5.31 27.76
CA PHE A 11 6.66 -5.26 27.14
C PHE A 11 6.06 -6.66 26.93
N LYS A 12 6.87 -7.63 26.48
CA LYS A 12 6.41 -9.01 26.30
C LYS A 12 5.99 -9.62 27.63
N LEU A 13 6.79 -9.47 28.67
CA LEU A 13 6.47 -9.95 30.03
C LEU A 13 5.21 -9.26 30.59
N ALA A 14 5.02 -7.97 30.36
CA ALA A 14 3.80 -7.26 30.74
C ALA A 14 2.58 -7.83 30.00
N GLY A 15 2.69 -8.12 28.71
CA GLY A 15 1.62 -8.78 27.94
C GLY A 15 1.28 -10.17 28.44
N GLN A 16 2.24 -10.86 29.03
CA GLN A 16 2.09 -12.21 29.63
C GLN A 16 1.65 -12.19 31.10
N GLY A 17 1.53 -11.00 31.70
CA GLY A 17 1.23 -10.87 33.14
C GLY A 17 2.40 -11.23 34.07
N LEU A 18 3.64 -11.25 33.54
CA LEU A 18 4.84 -11.66 34.27
C LEU A 18 5.78 -10.50 34.66
N TYR A 19 5.33 -9.28 34.43
CA TYR A 19 6.11 -8.09 34.76
C TYR A 19 5.53 -7.37 35.97
N ASP A 20 6.38 -7.00 36.92
CA ASP A 20 6.00 -6.36 38.18
C ASP A 20 5.60 -4.87 38.05
N GLY A 21 5.80 -4.29 36.85
CA GLY A 21 5.44 -2.92 36.54
C GLY A 21 4.06 -2.77 35.90
N PRO A 22 3.81 -1.62 35.23
CA PRO A 22 2.53 -1.38 34.57
C PRO A 22 2.16 -2.46 33.58
N GLN A 23 0.92 -2.91 33.63
CA GLN A 23 0.37 -3.97 32.78
C GLN A 23 -0.65 -3.40 31.80
N PRO A 24 -0.77 -3.95 30.58
CA PRO A 24 -1.83 -3.57 29.65
C PRO A 24 -3.19 -4.01 30.23
N THR A 25 -4.16 -3.10 30.21
CA THR A 25 -5.51 -3.35 30.72
C THR A 25 -6.47 -3.90 29.67
N LYS A 26 -6.14 -3.75 28.38
CA LYS A 26 -6.98 -4.21 27.29
C LYS A 26 -6.46 -5.54 26.76
N GLU A 27 -7.34 -6.51 26.57
CA GLU A 27 -7.03 -7.83 26.04
C GLU A 27 -6.27 -7.77 24.68
N ARG A 28 -6.70 -6.86 23.79
CA ARG A 28 -6.02 -6.64 22.52
C ARG A 28 -4.57 -6.22 22.70
N ASP A 29 -4.27 -5.37 23.67
CA ASP A 29 -2.92 -4.90 23.92
C ASP A 29 -2.08 -6.00 24.60
N GLN A 30 -2.67 -6.77 25.50
CA GLN A 30 -2.05 -7.97 26.08
C GLN A 30 -1.65 -8.96 24.99
N PHE A 31 -2.58 -9.27 24.09
CA PHE A 31 -2.31 -10.16 22.95
C PHE A 31 -1.17 -9.63 22.09
N ARG A 32 -1.23 -8.35 21.69
CA ARG A 32 -0.21 -7.74 20.85
C ARG A 32 1.18 -7.78 21.48
N LEU A 33 1.28 -7.40 22.76
CA LEU A 33 2.54 -7.38 23.49
C LEU A 33 3.12 -8.79 23.67
N SER A 34 2.29 -9.75 24.08
CA SER A 34 2.74 -11.13 24.28
C SER A 34 3.14 -11.83 22.98
N ARG A 35 2.52 -11.49 21.87
CA ARG A 35 2.70 -12.17 20.59
C ARG A 35 3.86 -11.64 19.76
N PHE A 36 4.04 -10.32 19.73
CA PHE A 36 4.93 -9.68 18.74
C PHE A 36 6.15 -8.97 19.32
N PHE A 37 6.16 -8.68 20.63
CA PHE A 37 7.25 -7.91 21.25
C PHE A 37 8.42 -8.81 21.65
N ASP A 38 8.98 -9.53 20.68
CA ASP A 38 10.13 -10.38 20.92
C ASP A 38 11.40 -9.56 21.17
N PRO A 39 12.22 -9.92 22.18
CA PRO A 39 13.44 -9.19 22.52
C PRO A 39 14.57 -9.39 21.52
N ILE A 40 14.45 -10.40 20.66
CA ILE A 40 15.39 -10.69 19.58
C ILE A 40 14.65 -10.70 18.25
N PRO A 41 15.34 -10.38 17.14
CA PRO A 41 14.76 -10.46 15.81
C PRO A 41 14.32 -11.89 15.50
N GLU A 42 13.07 -12.04 15.10
CA GLU A 42 12.48 -13.29 14.64
C GLU A 42 11.91 -13.13 13.24
N HIS A 43 11.90 -14.23 12.49
CA HIS A 43 11.23 -14.28 11.20
C HIS A 43 9.75 -14.57 11.42
N TYR A 44 8.91 -13.63 10.99
CA TYR A 44 7.46 -13.84 10.92
C TYR A 44 7.05 -14.16 9.48
N ILE A 45 6.07 -15.04 9.35
CA ILE A 45 5.43 -15.26 8.05
C ILE A 45 4.79 -13.92 7.60
N PRO A 46 5.03 -13.48 6.36
CA PRO A 46 4.46 -12.24 5.84
C PRO A 46 2.96 -12.16 6.05
N LEU A 47 2.47 -10.97 6.39
CA LEU A 47 1.10 -10.77 6.87
C LEU A 47 0.04 -11.28 5.90
N GLU A 48 0.17 -10.98 4.62
CA GLU A 48 -0.80 -11.42 3.61
C GLU A 48 -0.75 -12.94 3.34
N HIS A 49 0.36 -13.61 3.65
CA HIS A 49 0.44 -15.07 3.58
C HIS A 49 -0.48 -15.80 4.55
N ARG A 50 -0.79 -15.17 5.65
CA ARG A 50 -1.69 -15.71 6.68
C ARG A 50 -3.16 -15.52 6.31
N CYS A 51 -3.44 -14.69 5.32
CA CYS A 51 -4.81 -14.40 4.93
C CYS A 51 -5.40 -15.54 4.09
N SER A 52 -6.67 -15.83 4.29
CA SER A 52 -7.40 -16.88 3.57
C SER A 52 -7.43 -16.68 2.05
N PHE A 53 -7.26 -15.45 1.58
CA PHE A 53 -7.22 -15.10 0.17
C PHE A 53 -5.84 -15.32 -0.49
N SER A 54 -4.79 -15.57 0.27
CA SER A 54 -3.39 -15.62 -0.22
C SER A 54 -3.19 -16.55 -1.41
N SER A 55 -3.88 -17.69 -1.43
CA SER A 55 -3.80 -18.67 -2.52
C SER A 55 -4.32 -18.17 -3.87
N LYS A 56 -5.19 -17.15 -3.88
CA LYS A 56 -5.73 -16.54 -5.10
C LYS A 56 -4.76 -15.58 -5.77
N PHE A 57 -3.73 -15.14 -5.05
CA PHE A 57 -2.78 -14.14 -5.49
C PHE A 57 -1.35 -14.71 -5.42
N PRO A 58 -0.88 -15.37 -6.49
CA PRO A 58 0.35 -16.16 -6.46
C PRO A 58 1.63 -15.33 -6.47
N PHE A 59 1.56 -14.05 -6.85
CA PHE A 59 2.72 -13.19 -6.96
C PHE A 59 2.87 -12.26 -5.76
N TYR A 60 4.11 -11.92 -5.46
CA TYR A 60 4.45 -10.79 -4.61
C TYR A 60 4.59 -9.53 -5.45
N ALA A 61 4.03 -8.42 -4.99
CA ALA A 61 4.27 -7.12 -5.60
C ALA A 61 5.04 -6.22 -4.65
N ILE A 62 6.17 -5.73 -5.11
CA ILE A 62 7.06 -4.87 -4.34
C ILE A 62 7.27 -3.53 -5.03
N THR A 63 7.56 -2.50 -4.25
CA THR A 63 7.95 -1.20 -4.77
C THR A 63 9.42 -0.94 -4.52
N GLN A 64 10.06 -0.29 -5.49
CA GLN A 64 11.45 0.11 -5.42
C GLN A 64 11.56 1.61 -5.62
N ARG A 65 12.44 2.27 -4.88
CA ARG A 65 12.72 3.68 -5.08
C ARG A 65 13.54 3.87 -6.36
N PRO A 66 13.11 4.74 -7.29
CA PRO A 66 13.93 5.06 -8.45
C PRO A 66 15.19 5.79 -8.02
N MET A 67 16.30 5.52 -8.69
CA MET A 67 17.61 6.12 -8.34
C MET A 67 17.64 7.63 -8.57
N PHE A 68 16.81 8.12 -9.48
CA PHE A 68 16.80 9.52 -9.92
C PHE A 68 15.66 10.35 -9.31
N MET A 69 14.84 9.77 -8.43
CA MET A 69 13.76 10.49 -7.72
C MET A 69 13.75 10.13 -6.25
N TYR A 70 13.34 11.09 -5.44
CA TYR A 70 13.13 10.87 -4.01
C TYR A 70 11.63 10.78 -3.72
N HIS A 71 11.11 9.54 -3.65
CA HIS A 71 9.68 9.28 -3.48
C HIS A 71 8.84 10.08 -4.50
N SER A 72 7.78 10.77 -4.04
CA SER A 72 6.91 11.58 -4.89
C SER A 72 7.36 13.04 -5.05
N TRP A 73 8.51 13.41 -4.51
CA TRP A 73 8.92 14.82 -4.43
C TRP A 73 9.29 15.42 -5.78
N ASP A 74 9.98 14.66 -6.60
CA ASP A 74 10.54 15.14 -7.86
C ASP A 74 9.76 14.70 -9.09
N SER A 75 8.59 14.09 -8.91
CA SER A 75 7.79 13.57 -10.01
C SER A 75 7.27 14.65 -10.98
N GLN A 76 7.26 15.92 -10.56
CA GLN A 76 6.95 17.08 -11.39
C GLN A 76 8.15 17.63 -12.16
N ASN A 77 9.36 17.20 -11.85
CA ASN A 77 10.58 17.71 -12.46
C ASN A 77 10.70 17.21 -13.92
N ALA A 78 10.61 18.11 -14.88
CA ALA A 78 10.63 17.79 -16.29
C ALA A 78 11.94 17.12 -16.74
N TRP A 79 13.08 17.47 -16.17
CA TRP A 79 14.36 16.83 -16.44
C TRP A 79 14.40 15.37 -16.02
N LEU A 80 13.88 15.07 -14.83
CA LEU A 80 13.85 13.70 -14.33
C LEU A 80 12.85 12.83 -15.10
N ARG A 81 11.73 13.42 -15.55
CA ARG A 81 10.76 12.71 -16.39
C ARG A 81 11.30 12.34 -17.77
N GLN A 82 12.35 13.01 -18.26
CA GLN A 82 13.03 12.59 -19.48
C GLN A 82 13.76 11.24 -19.33
N LEU A 83 14.16 10.90 -18.10
CA LEU A 83 14.74 9.59 -17.81
C LEU A 83 13.67 8.49 -17.82
N GLN A 84 12.51 8.78 -17.23
CA GLN A 84 11.37 7.88 -17.23
C GLN A 84 10.06 8.65 -17.02
N ALA A 85 9.23 8.69 -18.04
CA ALA A 85 7.99 9.46 -18.04
C ALA A 85 6.90 8.81 -17.16
N HIS A 86 6.80 7.49 -17.13
CA HIS A 86 5.86 6.71 -16.35
C HIS A 86 6.50 5.41 -15.86
N ASN A 87 5.87 4.77 -14.89
CA ASN A 87 6.32 3.50 -14.36
C ASN A 87 5.77 2.32 -15.17
N TYR A 88 6.45 1.18 -15.02
CA TYR A 88 6.04 -0.12 -15.54
C TYR A 88 5.92 -1.11 -14.39
N MET A 89 5.09 -2.12 -14.58
CA MET A 89 5.15 -3.32 -13.75
C MET A 89 6.18 -4.27 -14.37
N HIS A 90 7.27 -4.51 -13.66
CA HIS A 90 8.32 -5.40 -14.12
C HIS A 90 8.02 -6.84 -13.71
N MET A 91 8.26 -7.77 -14.63
CA MET A 91 7.96 -9.17 -14.46
C MET A 91 9.05 -10.04 -15.09
N ASN A 92 9.26 -11.24 -14.53
CA ASN A 92 10.13 -12.23 -15.14
C ASN A 92 9.64 -12.59 -16.55
N LYS A 93 10.56 -12.56 -17.54
CA LYS A 93 10.23 -12.77 -18.94
C LYS A 93 9.63 -14.15 -19.20
N LYS A 94 10.30 -15.21 -18.74
CA LYS A 94 9.82 -16.59 -18.92
C LYS A 94 8.42 -16.76 -18.30
N LYS A 95 8.21 -16.20 -17.10
CA LYS A 95 6.92 -16.28 -16.44
C LYS A 95 5.85 -15.48 -17.16
N GLY A 96 6.19 -14.33 -17.71
CA GLY A 96 5.27 -13.55 -18.57
C GLY A 96 4.84 -14.30 -19.81
N GLU A 97 5.79 -14.92 -20.51
CA GLU A 97 5.52 -15.74 -21.69
C GLU A 97 4.61 -16.94 -21.37
N GLU A 98 4.85 -17.64 -20.24
CA GLU A 98 3.99 -18.74 -19.75
C GLU A 98 2.54 -18.28 -19.52
N LEU A 99 2.32 -17.05 -19.14
CA LEU A 99 1.00 -16.45 -18.89
C LEU A 99 0.40 -15.77 -20.15
N GLY A 100 1.09 -15.86 -21.31
CA GLY A 100 0.65 -15.21 -22.54
C GLY A 100 0.79 -13.68 -22.53
N ILE A 101 1.59 -13.15 -21.62
CA ILE A 101 1.83 -11.71 -21.48
C ILE A 101 3.00 -11.31 -22.38
N LYS A 102 2.80 -10.30 -23.22
CA LYS A 102 3.83 -9.75 -24.11
C LYS A 102 4.47 -8.53 -23.46
N ASP A 103 5.73 -8.28 -23.81
CA ASP A 103 6.43 -7.07 -23.37
C ASP A 103 5.67 -5.81 -23.79
N LEU A 104 5.62 -4.82 -22.89
CA LEU A 104 4.88 -3.56 -23.04
C LEU A 104 3.36 -3.70 -23.27
N SER A 105 2.80 -4.90 -23.14
CA SER A 105 1.34 -5.07 -23.20
C SER A 105 0.66 -4.56 -21.93
N TRP A 106 -0.64 -4.32 -22.06
CA TRP A 106 -1.48 -3.96 -20.92
C TRP A 106 -1.93 -5.20 -20.16
N VAL A 107 -1.85 -5.11 -18.84
CA VAL A 107 -2.25 -6.18 -17.93
C VAL A 107 -3.07 -5.62 -16.79
N TRP A 108 -3.89 -6.47 -16.21
CA TRP A 108 -4.47 -6.23 -14.90
C TRP A 108 -3.56 -6.79 -13.83
N VAL A 109 -3.33 -5.99 -12.81
CA VAL A 109 -2.73 -6.42 -11.54
C VAL A 109 -3.80 -6.28 -10.48
N GLU A 110 -4.10 -7.36 -9.80
CA GLU A 110 -5.22 -7.48 -8.87
C GLU A 110 -4.77 -7.99 -7.52
N SER A 111 -5.24 -7.36 -6.47
CA SER A 111 -5.11 -7.80 -5.08
C SER A 111 -6.48 -8.05 -4.46
N ASN A 112 -6.51 -8.47 -3.21
CA ASN A 112 -7.77 -8.56 -2.46
C ASN A 112 -8.50 -7.21 -2.33
N THR A 113 -7.79 -6.11 -2.49
CA THR A 113 -8.30 -4.74 -2.30
C THR A 113 -8.85 -4.12 -3.58
N GLY A 114 -8.34 -4.51 -4.73
CA GLY A 114 -8.76 -3.95 -6.01
C GLY A 114 -7.86 -4.36 -7.16
N LYS A 115 -8.04 -3.70 -8.30
CA LYS A 115 -7.22 -3.95 -9.49
C LYS A 115 -6.80 -2.65 -10.18
N ILE A 116 -5.64 -2.69 -10.83
CA ILE A 116 -5.10 -1.59 -11.64
C ILE A 116 -4.70 -2.11 -13.02
N LYS A 117 -4.93 -1.31 -14.06
CA LYS A 117 -4.46 -1.60 -15.42
C LYS A 117 -3.13 -0.91 -15.65
N VAL A 118 -2.10 -1.67 -16.02
CA VAL A 118 -0.73 -1.18 -16.11
C VAL A 118 -0.04 -1.72 -17.36
N GLN A 119 1.00 -1.04 -17.84
CA GLN A 119 1.92 -1.63 -18.80
C GLN A 119 2.95 -2.50 -18.09
N VAL A 120 3.16 -3.70 -18.58
CA VAL A 120 4.19 -4.62 -18.08
C VAL A 120 5.47 -4.47 -18.87
N LYS A 121 6.61 -4.65 -18.21
CA LYS A 121 7.93 -4.76 -18.84
C LYS A 121 8.55 -6.09 -18.44
N LEU A 122 8.80 -6.94 -19.43
CA LEU A 122 9.42 -8.23 -19.20
C LEU A 122 10.94 -8.09 -19.08
N MET A 123 11.53 -8.77 -18.08
CA MET A 123 12.97 -8.73 -17.87
C MET A 123 13.49 -10.03 -17.23
N GLU A 124 14.71 -10.41 -17.61
CA GLU A 124 15.35 -11.62 -17.09
C GLU A 124 15.73 -11.50 -15.60
N GLY A 125 16.04 -10.30 -15.13
CA GLY A 125 16.51 -10.05 -13.75
C GLY A 125 15.41 -10.07 -12.67
N CYS A 126 14.17 -10.36 -13.01
CA CYS A 126 13.09 -10.54 -12.04
C CYS A 126 12.99 -11.98 -11.57
N GLN A 127 12.68 -12.20 -10.31
CA GLN A 127 12.26 -13.52 -9.83
C GLN A 127 10.90 -13.90 -10.42
N THR A 128 10.69 -15.21 -10.61
CA THR A 128 9.50 -15.73 -11.31
C THR A 128 8.18 -15.48 -10.59
N ASN A 129 8.21 -15.34 -9.28
CA ASN A 129 7.03 -15.11 -8.45
C ASN A 129 6.91 -13.67 -7.91
N THR A 130 7.74 -12.75 -8.42
CA THR A 130 7.78 -11.36 -7.92
C THR A 130 7.54 -10.38 -9.06
N LEU A 131 6.66 -9.44 -8.81
CA LEU A 131 6.42 -8.26 -9.62
C LEU A 131 7.02 -7.05 -8.90
N TRP A 132 7.62 -6.13 -9.62
CA TRP A 132 8.10 -4.91 -8.99
C TRP A 132 7.83 -3.67 -9.85
N THR A 133 7.72 -2.53 -9.20
CA THR A 133 7.54 -1.24 -9.87
C THR A 133 8.29 -0.14 -9.12
N TRP A 134 8.57 0.97 -9.81
CA TRP A 134 9.06 2.16 -9.16
C TRP A 134 7.95 2.77 -8.28
N ASN A 135 8.30 3.11 -7.04
CA ASN A 135 7.37 3.86 -6.20
C ASN A 135 7.29 5.33 -6.68
N ALA A 136 6.15 5.95 -6.41
CA ALA A 136 5.93 7.38 -6.55
C ALA A 136 6.05 8.00 -7.97
N ILE A 137 6.42 7.23 -8.98
CA ILE A 137 6.29 7.61 -10.38
C ILE A 137 4.92 7.12 -10.86
N GLY A 138 4.25 7.91 -11.69
CA GLY A 138 3.03 7.45 -12.31
C GLY A 138 1.77 8.13 -11.80
N LYS A 139 1.89 9.39 -11.48
CA LYS A 139 0.72 10.22 -11.24
C LYS A 139 -0.05 10.38 -12.53
N GLN A 140 -1.36 10.18 -12.43
CA GLN A 140 -2.27 10.26 -13.53
C GLN A 140 -2.75 11.68 -13.79
N LYS A 141 -3.58 11.80 -14.80
CA LYS A 141 -4.28 12.98 -15.28
C LYS A 141 -4.60 14.05 -14.20
N GLY A 142 -4.42 15.29 -14.58
CA GLY A 142 -4.79 16.44 -13.74
C GLY A 142 -3.78 16.81 -12.66
N LYS A 143 -2.60 16.19 -12.66
CA LYS A 143 -1.52 16.50 -11.74
C LYS A 143 -0.40 17.27 -12.43
N TRP A 144 0.17 18.24 -11.73
CA TRP A 144 1.37 18.95 -12.16
C TRP A 144 1.23 19.76 -13.48
N GLY A 145 0.02 20.12 -13.88
CA GLY A 145 -0.22 20.81 -15.15
C GLY A 145 0.13 19.98 -16.39
N LEU A 146 0.15 18.65 -16.25
CA LEU A 146 0.33 17.75 -17.40
C LEU A 146 -0.89 17.81 -18.32
N SER A 147 -0.64 17.74 -19.62
CA SER A 147 -1.70 17.56 -20.61
C SER A 147 -2.37 16.20 -20.43
N ASP A 148 -3.64 16.11 -20.87
CA ASP A 148 -4.44 14.90 -20.70
C ASP A 148 -3.89 13.69 -21.46
N ASP A 149 -3.17 13.94 -22.54
CA ASP A 149 -2.54 12.94 -23.43
C ASP A 149 -1.07 12.64 -23.09
N ALA A 150 -0.49 13.32 -22.11
CA ALA A 150 0.87 13.02 -21.66
C ALA A 150 0.99 11.56 -21.19
N ASN A 151 2.12 10.92 -21.48
CA ASN A 151 2.37 9.53 -21.07
C ASN A 151 2.18 9.31 -19.59
N GLU A 152 2.62 10.23 -18.75
CA GLU A 152 2.45 10.18 -17.31
C GLU A 152 0.96 10.22 -16.90
N SER A 153 0.16 11.00 -17.65
CA SER A 153 -1.26 11.15 -17.39
C SER A 153 -2.08 9.93 -17.78
N THR A 154 -1.65 9.21 -18.83
CA THR A 154 -2.41 8.10 -19.42
C THR A 154 -1.91 6.73 -19.01
N LYS A 155 -0.63 6.58 -18.67
CA LYS A 155 0.02 5.29 -18.43
C LYS A 155 0.54 5.09 -17.00
N GLY A 156 0.65 6.18 -16.24
CA GLY A 156 1.13 6.12 -14.86
C GLY A 156 0.16 5.41 -13.92
N PHE A 157 0.69 4.73 -12.91
CA PHE A 157 -0.09 4.06 -11.88
C PHE A 157 0.62 4.09 -10.52
N LEU A 158 -0.12 3.82 -9.46
CA LEU A 158 0.41 3.69 -8.11
C LEU A 158 0.01 2.32 -7.54
N LEU A 159 0.99 1.55 -7.08
CA LEU A 159 0.75 0.25 -6.46
C LEU A 159 -0.07 0.36 -5.16
N ASN A 160 0.01 1.50 -4.48
CA ASN A 160 -0.74 1.74 -3.24
C ASN A 160 -2.26 1.57 -3.38
N HIS A 161 -2.81 1.66 -4.59
CA HIS A 161 -4.22 1.36 -4.82
C HIS A 161 -4.58 -0.11 -4.59
N LEU A 162 -3.60 -1.00 -4.53
CA LEU A 162 -3.77 -2.43 -4.28
C LEU A 162 -3.50 -2.82 -2.83
N ILE A 163 -2.99 -1.91 -2.01
CA ILE A 163 -2.61 -2.17 -0.62
C ILE A 163 -3.79 -1.86 0.29
N ASN A 164 -4.10 -2.81 1.16
CA ASN A 164 -5.03 -2.60 2.26
C ASN A 164 -4.27 -2.53 3.57
N GLU A 165 -4.56 -1.52 4.36
CA GLU A 165 -4.00 -1.37 5.70
C GLU A 165 -4.55 -2.40 6.69
N HIS A 166 -5.80 -2.83 6.49
CA HIS A 166 -6.47 -3.78 7.36
C HIS A 166 -6.58 -5.16 6.70
N LEU A 167 -5.83 -6.11 7.21
CA LEU A 167 -5.87 -7.49 6.75
C LEU A 167 -6.69 -8.35 7.70
N PRO A 168 -7.55 -9.25 7.19
CA PRO A 168 -8.21 -10.23 8.04
C PRO A 168 -7.15 -11.21 8.56
N CYS A 169 -7.08 -11.38 9.88
CA CYS A 169 -6.18 -12.36 10.47
C CYS A 169 -6.85 -13.75 10.46
N ALA A 170 -6.23 -14.71 9.78
CA ALA A 170 -6.75 -16.07 9.73
C ALA A 170 -6.70 -16.77 11.11
N ASP A 171 -5.69 -16.46 11.92
CA ASP A 171 -5.41 -17.18 13.16
C ASP A 171 -6.24 -16.72 14.35
N THR A 172 -6.67 -15.46 14.37
CA THR A 172 -7.32 -14.86 15.52
C THR A 172 -8.71 -14.28 15.23
N GLY A 173 -9.09 -14.23 13.95
CA GLY A 173 -10.32 -13.55 13.54
C GLY A 173 -10.27 -12.02 13.71
N SER A 174 -9.22 -11.50 14.30
CA SER A 174 -9.03 -10.06 14.49
C SER A 174 -8.26 -9.46 13.31
N PRO A 175 -8.65 -8.28 12.83
CA PRO A 175 -7.91 -7.62 11.77
C PRO A 175 -6.52 -7.21 12.28
N VAL A 176 -5.52 -7.42 11.44
CA VAL A 176 -4.16 -6.92 11.65
C VAL A 176 -3.86 -5.81 10.65
N THR A 177 -3.00 -4.89 11.04
CA THR A 177 -2.53 -3.86 10.12
C THR A 177 -1.46 -4.42 9.20
N ASN A 178 -1.40 -3.93 7.96
CA ASN A 178 -0.32 -4.26 7.02
C ASN A 178 0.94 -3.44 7.35
N SER A 179 1.41 -3.61 8.58
CA SER A 179 2.55 -2.88 9.12
C SER A 179 3.24 -3.72 10.19
N ASP A 180 4.50 -3.40 10.45
CA ASP A 180 5.23 -4.01 11.56
C ASP A 180 4.45 -3.83 12.89
N PRO A 181 4.17 -4.91 13.62
CA PRO A 181 3.33 -4.83 14.82
C PRO A 181 3.99 -4.10 15.99
N ILE A 182 5.29 -3.89 15.96
CA ILE A 182 6.06 -3.21 17.01
C ILE A 182 6.20 -1.72 16.66
N THR A 183 6.78 -1.42 15.50
CA THR A 183 7.16 -0.07 15.10
C THR A 183 6.07 0.67 14.32
N GLY A 184 5.11 -0.06 13.75
CA GLY A 184 4.13 0.51 12.83
C GLY A 184 4.66 0.78 11.43
N GLN A 185 5.88 0.32 11.11
CA GLN A 185 6.45 0.48 9.78
C GLN A 185 5.65 -0.28 8.74
N ALA A 186 5.35 0.36 7.61
CA ALA A 186 4.59 -0.27 6.53
C ALA A 186 5.28 -1.52 5.97
N ALA A 187 4.51 -2.57 5.73
CA ALA A 187 4.98 -3.82 5.12
C ALA A 187 5.02 -3.69 3.60
N TRP A 188 6.10 -3.14 3.08
CA TRP A 188 6.25 -2.76 1.66
C TRP A 188 6.33 -3.95 0.70
N TYR A 189 6.61 -5.15 1.18
CA TYR A 189 6.97 -6.31 0.36
C TYR A 189 6.01 -7.49 0.53
N ASP A 190 4.98 -7.33 1.31
CA ASP A 190 4.04 -8.41 1.66
C ASP A 190 2.80 -8.48 0.77
N LEU A 191 2.62 -7.52 -0.15
CA LEU A 191 1.45 -7.45 -1.01
C LEU A 191 1.38 -8.66 -1.93
N LYS A 192 0.25 -9.36 -1.89
CA LYS A 192 -0.06 -10.50 -2.77
C LYS A 192 -0.97 -10.06 -3.90
N VAL A 193 -0.60 -10.42 -5.13
CA VAL A 193 -1.34 -10.05 -6.34
C VAL A 193 -1.45 -11.20 -7.32
N ASN A 194 -2.41 -11.07 -8.23
CA ASN A 194 -2.48 -11.79 -9.48
C ASN A 194 -2.20 -10.84 -10.66
N ILE A 195 -1.74 -11.38 -11.78
CA ILE A 195 -1.51 -10.62 -13.01
C ILE A 195 -2.03 -11.42 -14.20
N TYR A 196 -2.73 -10.74 -15.10
CA TYR A 196 -3.29 -11.36 -16.30
C TYR A 196 -3.45 -10.32 -17.42
N PRO A 197 -3.48 -10.74 -18.71
CA PRO A 197 -3.67 -9.83 -19.82
C PRO A 197 -4.94 -9.00 -19.69
N ALA A 198 -4.88 -7.73 -20.04
CA ALA A 198 -6.05 -6.88 -20.18
C ALA A 198 -6.57 -6.95 -21.62
N GLY A 199 -7.90 -6.91 -21.80
CA GLY A 199 -8.53 -6.81 -23.11
C GLY A 199 -8.26 -5.46 -23.77
N ASP A 200 -8.23 -5.44 -25.10
CA ASP A 200 -7.97 -4.24 -25.89
C ASP A 200 -9.04 -3.15 -25.67
N ASP A 201 -10.28 -3.57 -25.45
CA ASP A 201 -11.43 -2.67 -25.25
C ASP A 201 -11.60 -2.18 -23.81
N GLU A 202 -10.79 -2.68 -22.86
CA GLU A 202 -10.89 -2.29 -21.46
C GLU A 202 -10.32 -0.90 -21.20
N GLN A 203 -11.11 -0.04 -20.60
CA GLN A 203 -10.66 1.31 -20.25
C GLN A 203 -9.52 1.26 -19.21
N PHE A 204 -8.54 2.14 -19.42
CA PHE A 204 -7.53 2.42 -18.41
C PHE A 204 -8.19 2.93 -17.14
N GLY A 205 -7.79 2.41 -16.00
CA GLY A 205 -8.36 2.85 -14.74
C GLY A 205 -7.78 2.15 -13.50
N VAL A 206 -8.24 2.64 -12.38
CA VAL A 206 -7.98 2.07 -11.05
C VAL A 206 -9.33 1.72 -10.45
N TYR A 207 -9.48 0.48 -10.05
CA TYR A 207 -10.73 -0.05 -9.51
C TYR A 207 -10.50 -0.62 -8.11
N PRO A 208 -10.45 0.25 -7.07
CA PRO A 208 -10.32 -0.21 -5.70
C PRO A 208 -11.58 -0.97 -5.27
N ASN A 209 -11.39 -2.07 -4.58
CA ASN A 209 -12.46 -2.81 -3.95
C ASN A 209 -12.70 -2.25 -2.54
N PHE A 210 -13.51 -1.22 -2.45
CA PHE A 210 -13.82 -0.58 -1.17
C PHE A 210 -14.57 -1.49 -0.20
N GLU A 211 -15.26 -2.53 -0.67
CA GLU A 211 -15.97 -3.46 0.19
C GLU A 211 -15.02 -4.42 0.91
N ALA A 212 -13.98 -4.88 0.22
CA ALA A 212 -13.00 -5.78 0.80
C ALA A 212 -12.20 -5.15 1.95
N GLY A 213 -11.97 -3.83 1.89
CA GLY A 213 -11.23 -3.08 2.91
C GLY A 213 -12.06 -2.52 4.06
N GLN A 214 -13.39 -2.51 3.94
CA GLN A 214 -14.27 -1.81 4.90
C GLN A 214 -14.80 -2.69 6.05
N LYS A 215 -14.79 -4.00 5.88
CA LYS A 215 -15.25 -4.90 6.94
C LYS A 215 -14.10 -5.24 7.88
N VAL A 216 -13.85 -4.35 8.81
CA VAL A 216 -13.04 -4.67 9.98
C VAL A 216 -13.92 -5.53 10.90
N PHE A 217 -13.63 -6.82 10.97
CA PHE A 217 -14.34 -7.75 11.83
C PHE A 217 -14.38 -7.21 13.27
N GLY A 218 -15.56 -7.09 13.84
CA GLY A 218 -15.75 -6.71 15.24
C GLY A 218 -15.74 -5.21 15.55
N GLN A 219 -15.61 -4.33 14.54
CA GLN A 219 -15.93 -2.91 14.76
C GLN A 219 -17.39 -2.64 14.42
N PRO A 220 -18.15 -2.01 15.35
CA PRO A 220 -19.48 -1.53 15.00
C PRO A 220 -19.36 -0.54 13.85
N GLU A 221 -20.31 -0.56 12.92
CA GLU A 221 -20.38 0.45 11.88
C GLU A 221 -20.29 1.83 12.52
N SER A 222 -19.16 2.49 12.31
CA SER A 222 -18.96 3.82 12.86
C SER A 222 -19.88 4.77 12.08
N LYS A 223 -20.89 5.28 12.76
CA LYS A 223 -21.75 6.36 12.23
C LYS A 223 -20.96 7.64 11.89
N ASN A 224 -19.70 7.71 12.31
CA ASN A 224 -18.79 8.84 12.18
C ASN A 224 -17.68 8.64 11.12
N VAL A 225 -17.82 7.69 10.22
CA VAL A 225 -16.93 7.63 9.06
C VAL A 225 -17.17 8.86 8.22
N LEU A 226 -16.17 9.74 8.15
CA LEU A 226 -16.16 10.87 7.23
C LEU A 226 -16.22 10.33 5.79
N ARG A 227 -17.41 10.25 5.24
CA ARG A 227 -17.59 9.94 3.82
C ARG A 227 -17.18 11.17 3.04
N TYR A 228 -16.01 11.15 2.46
CA TYR A 228 -15.65 12.14 1.46
C TYR A 228 -16.57 11.99 0.27
N ASN A 229 -17.55 12.87 0.18
CA ASN A 229 -18.40 12.95 -0.98
C ASN A 229 -17.61 13.63 -2.11
N THR A 230 -16.92 12.83 -2.91
CA THR A 230 -16.08 13.28 -4.03
C THR A 230 -16.87 14.00 -5.14
N LYS A 231 -18.20 13.99 -5.09
CA LYS A 231 -19.07 14.65 -6.06
C LYS A 231 -19.29 16.14 -5.81
N LYS A 232 -18.84 16.67 -4.68
CA LYS A 232 -18.89 18.11 -4.42
C LYS A 232 -17.48 18.61 -4.16
N PRO A 233 -17.00 19.61 -4.93
CA PRO A 233 -15.74 20.26 -4.59
C PRO A 233 -15.86 20.77 -3.16
N VAL A 234 -14.86 20.47 -2.34
CA VAL A 234 -14.74 21.04 -1.00
C VAL A 234 -14.60 22.55 -1.20
N ARG A 235 -15.70 23.27 -1.06
CA ARG A 235 -15.61 24.71 -0.91
C ARG A 235 -14.91 24.94 0.41
N LEU A 236 -13.70 25.49 0.35
CA LEU A 236 -13.02 26.03 1.53
C LEU A 236 -14.08 26.78 2.33
N SER A 237 -14.27 26.39 3.55
CA SER A 237 -15.31 26.98 4.39
C SER A 237 -15.13 28.51 4.41
N ARG A 238 -16.20 29.24 4.48
CA ARG A 238 -16.15 30.71 4.61
C ARG A 238 -15.16 31.16 5.69
N SER A 239 -14.97 30.37 6.73
CA SER A 239 -14.05 30.64 7.83
C SER A 239 -12.57 30.75 7.39
N LEU A 240 -12.10 29.94 6.45
CA LEU A 240 -10.73 30.07 5.94
C LEU A 240 -10.57 31.33 5.06
N LYS A 241 -11.61 31.68 4.28
CA LYS A 241 -11.61 32.91 3.54
C LYS A 241 -11.63 34.11 4.49
N ASP A 242 -12.42 34.05 5.57
CA ASP A 242 -12.52 35.11 6.56
C ASP A 242 -11.23 35.29 7.37
N ILE A 243 -10.50 34.19 7.66
CA ILE A 243 -9.18 34.22 8.31
C ILE A 243 -8.13 34.85 7.39
N ILE A 244 -8.13 34.52 6.10
CA ILE A 244 -7.16 35.05 5.14
C ILE A 244 -7.47 36.53 4.82
N THR A 245 -8.73 36.90 4.70
CA THR A 245 -9.11 38.27 4.30
C THR A 245 -9.17 39.26 5.47
N LYS A 246 -9.36 38.80 6.71
CA LYS A 246 -9.45 39.66 7.88
C LYS A 246 -8.16 39.79 8.68
N GLY A 247 -7.06 39.17 8.21
CA GLY A 247 -5.77 39.27 8.89
C GLY A 247 -5.76 38.78 10.33
N GLY A 248 -6.66 37.83 10.67
CA GLY A 248 -6.95 37.40 12.03
C GLY A 248 -5.94 36.47 12.66
N PHE A 249 -4.69 36.90 12.75
CA PHE A 249 -3.80 36.52 13.83
C PHE A 249 -3.64 37.76 14.72
N GLU A 250 -4.63 38.11 15.48
CA GLU A 250 -4.41 38.92 16.66
C GLU A 250 -3.70 38.07 17.72
N LYS A 251 -2.63 38.65 18.25
CA LYS A 251 -1.62 38.12 19.16
C LYS A 251 -2.17 37.51 20.44
#